data_2bbdc90237eb8d4435f49f8daf5c02e7
#
_entry.id   2bbdc90237eb8d4435f49f8daf5c02e7
#
_cell.length_a   1.000
_cell.length_b   1.000
_cell.length_c   1.000
_cell.angle_alpha   90.00
_cell.angle_beta   90.00
_cell.angle_gamma   90.00
#
_symmetry.space_group_name_H-M   'P 1'
#
loop_
_entity.id
_entity.type
_entity.pdbx_description
1 polymer ?
#
loop_
_entity_poly.entity_id
_entity_poly.type
_entity_poly.pdbx_seq_one_letter_code
_entity_poly.pdbx_strand_id
1 'polypeptide(L)'
;MNLFTKWDALSAKALFNGLVFFAPVALLVRTTAGVSYSQFFLLQAILSFVVFLTEIPAGKFTDRFGYKNTMVLNQSLLTLARLLLFAAFLRSSFPLFLLEAIVEGVAVSFGSGTESAYLYITLPEGSYLPRTARINNCGTIGFLVSTISYVLIYSRFGLSGLLLATVITSALGTAASFTIPKEPALPPKQIRSHLSRPQGGFFSILLQKEVLLILSAISIGQVLINFFYADKLLACGVQEEWLSPIILGYSAIELLAEQILKRLERSQYSFAFPLFLGLCGAALLLLGIVTEIPLVLLLMLTLPLLLDLPSCILGEIQNQMVDQLGQQSKRAEILSVLNMGVNLFEITFLFGSSLLSSIGSTACFLSIGLLMAALGWLSRRILFAKG
;
A
#
# COMPACT_ATOMS: atom_id res chain seq x y z
N MET A 1 -27.09 0.28 -10.79
CA MET A 1 -26.65 -1.02 -10.25
C MET A 1 -26.18 -0.75 -8.81
N ASN A 2 -26.90 -1.31 -7.80
CA ASN A 2 -26.79 -0.88 -6.40
C ASN A 2 -25.37 -1.01 -5.85
N LEU A 3 -24.77 0.10 -5.45
CA LEU A 3 -23.48 0.20 -4.75
C LEU A 3 -23.45 -0.61 -3.42
N PHE A 4 -24.63 -0.95 -2.89
CA PHE A 4 -24.77 -1.59 -1.56
C PHE A 4 -25.02 -3.11 -1.61
N THR A 5 -25.11 -3.76 -2.75
CA THR A 5 -25.62 -5.14 -2.83
C THR A 5 -24.62 -6.25 -2.54
N LYS A 6 -23.35 -6.00 -2.23
CA LYS A 6 -22.40 -7.02 -1.71
C LYS A 6 -21.34 -6.38 -0.81
N TRP A 7 -21.73 -5.79 0.29
CA TRP A 7 -20.80 -5.58 1.41
C TRP A 7 -20.39 -6.95 1.93
N ASP A 8 -19.12 -7.28 1.76
CA ASP A 8 -18.55 -8.48 2.35
C ASP A 8 -17.48 -8.11 3.38
N ALA A 9 -16.98 -9.13 4.05
CA ALA A 9 -16.01 -9.00 5.13
C ALA A 9 -14.72 -8.25 4.72
N LEU A 10 -14.23 -8.43 3.48
CA LEU A 10 -13.02 -7.76 3.00
C LEU A 10 -13.27 -6.26 2.78
N SER A 11 -14.40 -5.90 2.16
CA SER A 11 -14.77 -4.49 1.99
C SER A 11 -15.00 -3.80 3.33
N ALA A 12 -15.63 -4.47 4.30
CA ALA A 12 -15.82 -3.96 5.66
C ALA A 12 -14.47 -3.79 6.38
N LYS A 13 -13.59 -4.81 6.32
CA LYS A 13 -12.23 -4.73 6.87
C LYS A 13 -11.47 -3.54 6.29
N ALA A 14 -11.49 -3.37 4.96
CA ALA A 14 -10.79 -2.27 4.29
C ALA A 14 -11.34 -0.90 4.71
N LEU A 15 -12.66 -0.75 4.78
CA LEU A 15 -13.29 0.47 5.28
C LEU A 15 -12.83 0.81 6.70
N PHE A 16 -12.89 -0.16 7.62
CA PHE A 16 -12.47 0.07 9.00
C PHE A 16 -10.97 0.36 9.12
N ASN A 17 -10.13 -0.24 8.28
CA ASN A 17 -8.70 0.07 8.22
C ASN A 17 -8.42 1.49 7.69
N GLY A 18 -9.27 2.01 6.81
CA GLY A 18 -9.19 3.39 6.34
C GLY A 18 -9.58 4.41 7.42
N LEU A 19 -10.40 4.03 8.41
CA LEU A 19 -10.86 4.92 9.49
C LEU A 19 -9.75 5.19 10.54
N VAL A 20 -8.67 5.85 10.12
CA VAL A 20 -7.54 6.24 10.96
C VAL A 20 -7.64 7.73 11.30
N PHE A 21 -8.38 8.06 12.35
CA PHE A 21 -8.72 9.45 12.69
C PHE A 21 -7.52 10.31 13.10
N PHE A 22 -6.43 9.71 13.57
CA PHE A 22 -5.23 10.44 13.96
C PHE A 22 -4.22 10.61 12.81
N ALA A 23 -4.46 10.03 11.63
CA ALA A 23 -3.50 10.05 10.52
C ALA A 23 -2.98 11.46 10.18
N PRO A 24 -3.84 12.51 10.09
CA PRO A 24 -3.37 13.88 9.80
C PRO A 24 -2.46 14.47 10.89
N VAL A 25 -2.51 13.92 12.10
CA VAL A 25 -1.78 14.42 13.28
C VAL A 25 -0.90 13.38 13.96
N ALA A 26 -0.48 12.37 13.19
CA ALA A 26 0.31 11.24 13.70
C ALA A 26 1.62 11.68 14.40
N LEU A 27 2.27 12.71 13.88
CA LEU A 27 3.44 13.31 14.50
C LEU A 27 3.07 14.08 15.78
N LEU A 28 1.99 14.89 15.74
CA LEU A 28 1.51 15.66 16.89
C LEU A 28 1.14 14.75 18.06
N VAL A 29 0.52 13.60 17.81
CA VAL A 29 0.21 12.59 18.87
C VAL A 29 1.46 12.20 19.62
N ARG A 30 2.55 11.94 18.93
CA ARG A 30 3.80 11.49 19.55
C ARG A 30 4.57 12.63 20.23
N THR A 31 4.63 13.80 19.60
CA THR A 31 5.32 14.97 20.18
C THR A 31 4.61 15.50 21.41
N THR A 32 3.28 15.51 21.45
CA THR A 32 2.50 15.87 22.64
C THR A 32 2.74 14.90 23.80
N ALA A 33 3.05 13.64 23.52
CA ALA A 33 3.43 12.65 24.54
C ALA A 33 4.94 12.69 24.89
N GLY A 34 5.69 13.73 24.48
CA GLY A 34 7.09 13.93 24.83
C GLY A 34 8.10 13.21 23.92
N VAL A 35 7.67 12.60 22.81
CA VAL A 35 8.57 11.98 21.83
C VAL A 35 9.21 13.07 20.98
N SER A 36 10.54 13.10 20.91
CA SER A 36 11.26 14.03 20.04
C SER A 36 11.13 13.67 18.56
N TYR A 37 11.39 14.62 17.66
CA TYR A 37 11.42 14.35 16.21
C TYR A 37 12.38 13.22 15.84
N SER A 38 13.58 13.21 16.44
CA SER A 38 14.56 12.14 16.22
C SER A 38 14.04 10.77 16.65
N GLN A 39 13.37 10.70 17.80
CA GLN A 39 12.74 9.48 18.29
C GLN A 39 11.58 9.05 17.40
N PHE A 40 10.79 9.98 16.86
CA PHE A 40 9.74 9.67 15.90
C PHE A 40 10.32 8.98 14.65
N PHE A 41 11.36 9.54 14.04
CA PHE A 41 12.00 8.92 12.89
C PHE A 41 12.65 7.57 13.22
N LEU A 42 13.20 7.42 14.44
CA LEU A 42 13.70 6.13 14.93
C LEU A 42 12.58 5.08 14.98
N LEU A 43 11.39 5.44 15.50
CA LEU A 43 10.23 4.52 15.51
C LEU A 43 9.81 4.10 14.10
N GLN A 44 9.79 5.02 13.13
CA GLN A 44 9.49 4.69 11.72
C GLN A 44 10.56 3.76 11.12
N ALA A 45 11.84 4.02 11.41
CA ALA A 45 12.93 3.16 10.95
C ALA A 45 12.84 1.74 11.55
N ILE A 46 12.50 1.63 12.84
CA ILE A 46 12.28 0.33 13.50
C ILE A 46 11.09 -0.40 12.90
N LEU A 47 9.97 0.28 12.66
CA LEU A 47 8.80 -0.30 11.99
C LEU A 47 9.21 -0.89 10.64
N SER A 48 9.85 -0.11 9.78
CA SER A 48 10.30 -0.56 8.46
C SER A 48 11.30 -1.72 8.53
N PHE A 49 12.21 -1.70 9.50
CA PHE A 49 13.17 -2.78 9.74
C PHE A 49 12.48 -4.06 10.20
N VAL A 50 11.48 -3.98 11.06
CA VAL A 50 10.69 -5.14 11.50
C VAL A 50 9.89 -5.71 10.32
N VAL A 51 9.24 -4.86 9.50
CA VAL A 51 8.57 -5.32 8.26
C VAL A 51 9.55 -6.11 7.40
N PHE A 52 10.71 -5.54 7.11
CA PHE A 52 11.73 -6.20 6.29
C PHE A 52 12.15 -7.56 6.86
N LEU A 53 12.39 -7.67 8.16
CA LEU A 53 12.79 -8.94 8.80
C LEU A 53 11.69 -9.99 8.84
N THR A 54 10.43 -9.57 8.98
CA THR A 54 9.29 -10.48 9.19
C THR A 54 8.54 -10.83 7.92
N GLU A 55 8.84 -10.19 6.78
CA GLU A 55 8.15 -10.39 5.50
C GLU A 55 8.17 -11.86 5.04
N ILE A 56 9.34 -12.49 4.95
CA ILE A 56 9.47 -13.90 4.54
C ILE A 56 8.86 -14.87 5.57
N PRO A 57 9.13 -14.75 6.88
CA PRO A 57 8.44 -15.54 7.89
C PRO A 57 6.91 -15.45 7.81
N ALA A 58 6.35 -14.25 7.56
CA ALA A 58 4.92 -14.03 7.41
C ALA A 58 4.35 -14.76 6.19
N GLY A 59 5.04 -14.70 5.03
CA GLY A 59 4.65 -15.45 3.83
C GLY A 59 4.62 -16.96 4.06
N LYS A 60 5.67 -17.51 4.70
CA LYS A 60 5.70 -18.94 5.07
C LYS A 60 4.60 -19.33 6.04
N PHE A 61 4.29 -18.47 7.00
CA PHE A 61 3.18 -18.65 7.92
C PHE A 61 1.86 -18.71 7.16
N THR A 62 1.64 -17.80 6.22
CA THR A 62 0.43 -17.73 5.38
C THR A 62 0.24 -19.02 4.58
N ASP A 63 1.28 -19.50 3.91
CA ASP A 63 1.23 -20.73 3.11
C ASP A 63 0.95 -21.96 3.96
N ARG A 64 1.37 -21.97 5.24
CA ARG A 64 1.16 -23.09 6.17
C ARG A 64 -0.20 -23.05 6.87
N PHE A 65 -0.64 -21.88 7.32
CA PHE A 65 -1.83 -21.75 8.18
C PHE A 65 -3.06 -21.24 7.44
N GLY A 66 -2.90 -20.81 6.18
CA GLY A 66 -3.96 -20.33 5.29
C GLY A 66 -4.16 -18.81 5.35
N TYR A 67 -4.72 -18.29 4.27
CA TYR A 67 -4.86 -16.85 4.04
C TYR A 67 -5.85 -16.20 5.00
N LYS A 68 -7.02 -16.83 5.22
CA LYS A 68 -8.00 -16.33 6.19
C LYS A 68 -7.39 -16.14 7.58
N ASN A 69 -6.71 -17.16 8.10
CA ASN A 69 -6.14 -17.11 9.44
C ASN A 69 -5.07 -16.02 9.55
N THR A 70 -4.28 -15.84 8.49
CA THR A 70 -3.27 -14.78 8.44
C THR A 70 -3.90 -13.40 8.39
N MET A 71 -4.99 -13.20 7.63
CA MET A 71 -5.72 -11.93 7.61
C MET A 71 -6.34 -11.59 8.96
N VAL A 72 -6.87 -12.58 9.68
CA VAL A 72 -7.38 -12.40 11.05
C VAL A 72 -6.24 -12.03 12.00
N LEU A 73 -5.11 -12.73 11.92
CA LEU A 73 -3.92 -12.42 12.73
C LEU A 73 -3.39 -11.00 12.44
N ASN A 74 -3.21 -10.65 11.16
CA ASN A 74 -2.83 -9.30 10.73
C ASN A 74 -3.72 -8.25 11.37
N GLN A 75 -5.04 -8.39 11.23
CA GLN A 75 -5.99 -7.41 11.75
C GLN A 75 -6.00 -7.34 13.27
N SER A 76 -5.82 -8.47 13.96
CA SER A 76 -5.71 -8.52 15.42
C SER A 76 -4.44 -7.82 15.92
N LEU A 77 -3.32 -8.01 15.23
CA LEU A 77 -2.06 -7.33 15.54
C LEU A 77 -2.15 -5.82 15.27
N LEU A 78 -2.82 -5.39 14.18
CA LEU A 78 -3.09 -3.97 13.93
C LEU A 78 -3.92 -3.35 15.06
N THR A 79 -4.96 -4.04 15.52
CA THR A 79 -5.76 -3.56 16.67
C THR A 79 -4.92 -3.48 17.93
N LEU A 80 -4.06 -4.46 18.19
CA LEU A 80 -3.12 -4.41 19.31
C LEU A 80 -2.15 -3.23 19.18
N ALA A 81 -1.63 -2.96 18.00
CA ALA A 81 -0.77 -1.79 17.77
C ALA A 81 -1.52 -0.47 18.05
N ARG A 82 -2.77 -0.33 17.63
CA ARG A 82 -3.60 0.85 17.94
C ARG A 82 -3.88 1.00 19.44
N LEU A 83 -4.10 -0.11 20.15
CA LEU A 83 -4.22 -0.11 21.61
C LEU A 83 -2.91 0.31 22.30
N LEU A 84 -1.78 -0.20 21.82
CA LEU A 84 -0.46 0.17 22.34
C LEU A 84 -0.15 1.65 22.07
N LEU A 85 -0.48 2.18 20.89
CA LEU A 85 -0.36 3.60 20.56
C LEU A 85 -1.18 4.47 21.54
N PHE A 86 -2.42 4.09 21.80
CA PHE A 86 -3.29 4.80 22.72
C PHE A 86 -2.73 4.75 24.15
N ALA A 87 -2.30 3.58 24.62
CA ALA A 87 -1.67 3.42 25.94
C ALA A 87 -0.36 4.19 26.06
N ALA A 88 0.47 4.21 25.00
CA ALA A 88 1.71 4.95 24.91
C ALA A 88 1.48 6.47 25.04
N PHE A 89 0.45 6.96 24.34
CA PHE A 89 0.03 8.37 24.41
C PHE A 89 -0.43 8.75 25.83
N LEU A 90 -1.33 7.96 26.44
CA LEU A 90 -1.85 8.24 27.77
C LEU A 90 -0.77 8.22 28.87
N ARG A 91 0.25 7.37 28.71
CA ARG A 91 1.35 7.21 29.69
C ARG A 91 2.60 8.02 29.35
N SER A 92 2.61 8.73 28.22
CA SER A 92 3.80 9.43 27.68
C SER A 92 5.05 8.53 27.70
N SER A 93 4.89 7.27 27.24
CA SER A 93 5.90 6.21 27.41
C SER A 93 6.57 5.84 26.10
N PHE A 94 7.83 6.23 25.91
CA PHE A 94 8.62 5.86 24.74
C PHE A 94 8.75 4.33 24.54
N PRO A 95 8.98 3.50 25.58
CA PRO A 95 8.99 2.04 25.40
C PRO A 95 7.69 1.45 24.85
N LEU A 96 6.52 2.04 25.18
CA LEU A 96 5.25 1.60 24.61
C LEU A 96 5.12 2.01 23.13
N PHE A 97 5.61 3.19 22.72
CA PHE A 97 5.69 3.57 21.30
C PHE A 97 6.65 2.66 20.54
N LEU A 98 7.74 2.23 21.14
CA LEU A 98 8.66 1.26 20.53
C LEU A 98 7.98 -0.10 20.34
N LEU A 99 7.26 -0.58 21.35
CA LEU A 99 6.51 -1.84 21.25
C LEU A 99 5.40 -1.75 20.20
N GLU A 100 4.71 -0.62 20.12
CA GLU A 100 3.71 -0.33 19.09
C GLU A 100 4.32 -0.43 17.70
N ALA A 101 5.46 0.22 17.44
CA ALA A 101 6.14 0.20 16.15
C ALA A 101 6.57 -1.23 15.75
N ILE A 102 7.05 -2.03 16.71
CA ILE A 102 7.39 -3.44 16.47
C ILE A 102 6.15 -4.25 16.11
N VAL A 103 5.07 -4.14 16.89
CA VAL A 103 3.82 -4.90 16.65
C VAL A 103 3.16 -4.47 15.34
N GLU A 104 3.16 -3.17 15.02
CA GLU A 104 2.63 -2.66 13.74
C GLU A 104 3.47 -3.19 12.57
N GLY A 105 4.81 -3.20 12.67
CA GLY A 105 5.68 -3.75 11.64
C GLY A 105 5.42 -5.22 11.37
N VAL A 106 5.27 -6.04 12.41
CA VAL A 106 4.88 -7.45 12.27
C VAL A 106 3.49 -7.56 11.63
N ALA A 107 2.52 -6.76 12.06
CA ALA A 107 1.19 -6.76 11.47
C ALA A 107 1.23 -6.45 9.97
N VAL A 108 1.94 -5.41 9.56
CA VAL A 108 2.08 -5.00 8.15
C VAL A 108 2.62 -6.14 7.30
N SER A 109 3.66 -6.85 7.75
CA SER A 109 4.23 -7.98 6.99
C SER A 109 3.25 -9.14 6.83
N PHE A 110 2.38 -9.43 7.82
CA PHE A 110 1.32 -10.45 7.68
C PHE A 110 0.20 -10.02 6.72
N GLY A 111 0.00 -8.73 6.50
CA GLY A 111 -0.94 -8.19 5.52
C GLY A 111 -0.40 -8.22 4.09
N SER A 112 0.91 -8.07 3.97
CA SER A 112 1.61 -7.94 2.70
C SER A 112 1.42 -9.17 1.80
N GLY A 113 0.90 -8.96 0.58
CA GLY A 113 0.65 -10.03 -0.38
C GLY A 113 -0.48 -11.02 -0.04
N THR A 114 -0.85 -11.15 1.24
CA THR A 114 -1.84 -12.15 1.70
C THR A 114 -3.22 -11.91 1.12
N GLU A 115 -3.70 -10.67 1.13
CA GLU A 115 -5.03 -10.31 0.58
C GLU A 115 -5.06 -10.46 -0.94
N SER A 116 -4.00 -10.01 -1.64
CA SER A 116 -3.85 -10.17 -3.08
C SER A 116 -3.87 -11.64 -3.49
N ALA A 117 -3.12 -12.49 -2.81
CA ALA A 117 -3.09 -13.92 -3.05
C ALA A 117 -4.45 -14.59 -2.76
N TYR A 118 -5.11 -14.23 -1.66
CA TYR A 118 -6.45 -14.72 -1.32
C TYR A 118 -7.46 -14.38 -2.41
N LEU A 119 -7.50 -13.11 -2.85
CA LEU A 119 -8.41 -12.67 -3.90
C LEU A 119 -8.15 -13.42 -5.21
N TYR A 120 -6.90 -13.60 -5.57
CA TYR A 120 -6.53 -14.29 -6.80
C TYR A 120 -6.98 -15.75 -6.85
N ILE A 121 -6.87 -16.48 -5.73
CA ILE A 121 -7.24 -17.91 -5.67
C ILE A 121 -8.74 -18.15 -5.42
N THR A 122 -9.47 -17.16 -4.87
CA THR A 122 -10.88 -17.34 -4.51
C THR A 122 -11.85 -16.77 -5.53
N LEU A 123 -11.39 -15.86 -6.41
CA LEU A 123 -12.23 -15.18 -7.37
C LEU A 123 -12.25 -15.90 -8.73
N PRO A 124 -13.38 -15.83 -9.47
CA PRO A 124 -13.42 -16.23 -10.86
C PRO A 124 -12.45 -15.43 -11.72
N GLU A 125 -12.01 -16.02 -12.81
CA GLU A 125 -11.15 -15.37 -13.79
C GLU A 125 -11.75 -14.03 -14.27
N GLY A 126 -10.92 -13.00 -14.42
CA GLY A 126 -11.34 -11.64 -14.80
C GLY A 126 -11.99 -10.80 -13.68
N SER A 127 -12.23 -11.39 -12.50
CA SER A 127 -12.86 -10.66 -11.38
C SER A 127 -11.87 -10.02 -10.41
N TYR A 128 -10.57 -10.31 -10.55
CA TYR A 128 -9.53 -9.87 -9.62
C TYR A 128 -9.41 -8.34 -9.57
N LEU A 129 -9.19 -7.68 -10.72
CA LEU A 129 -8.98 -6.22 -10.77
C LEU A 129 -10.16 -5.41 -10.24
N PRO A 130 -11.42 -5.65 -10.73
CA PRO A 130 -12.57 -4.91 -10.22
C PRO A 130 -12.76 -5.11 -8.72
N ARG A 131 -12.39 -6.29 -8.21
CA ARG A 131 -12.55 -6.61 -6.80
C ARG A 131 -11.49 -5.95 -5.92
N THR A 132 -10.23 -5.99 -6.35
CA THR A 132 -9.12 -5.31 -5.68
C THR A 132 -9.37 -3.80 -5.62
N ALA A 133 -9.70 -3.19 -6.75
CA ALA A 133 -10.04 -1.76 -6.82
C ALA A 133 -11.20 -1.39 -5.90
N ARG A 134 -12.23 -2.24 -5.81
CA ARG A 134 -13.35 -1.99 -4.88
C ARG A 134 -12.93 -2.04 -3.42
N ILE A 135 -12.05 -2.97 -3.04
CA ILE A 135 -11.54 -3.07 -1.67
C ILE A 135 -10.69 -1.84 -1.34
N ASN A 136 -9.80 -1.44 -2.25
CA ASN A 136 -9.02 -0.20 -2.12
C ASN A 136 -9.94 1.01 -1.92
N ASN A 137 -10.97 1.15 -2.77
CA ASN A 137 -11.95 2.23 -2.65
C ASN A 137 -12.67 2.24 -1.29
N CYS A 138 -12.98 1.07 -0.71
CA CYS A 138 -13.55 1.02 0.64
C CYS A 138 -12.58 1.58 1.69
N GLY A 139 -11.28 1.30 1.55
CA GLY A 139 -10.23 1.89 2.39
C GLY A 139 -10.16 3.41 2.24
N THR A 140 -10.14 3.89 0.99
CA THR A 140 -10.13 5.33 0.65
C THR A 140 -11.37 6.05 1.18
N ILE A 141 -12.56 5.44 1.08
CA ILE A 141 -13.78 5.99 1.69
C ILE A 141 -13.64 6.09 3.21
N GLY A 142 -13.09 5.06 3.86
CA GLY A 142 -12.80 5.12 5.30
C GLY A 142 -11.86 6.27 5.66
N PHE A 143 -10.78 6.46 4.90
CA PHE A 143 -9.84 7.57 5.07
C PHE A 143 -10.50 8.93 4.88
N LEU A 144 -11.32 9.12 3.84
CA LEU A 144 -12.07 10.34 3.62
C LEU A 144 -13.02 10.64 4.79
N VAL A 145 -13.77 9.65 5.26
CA VAL A 145 -14.69 9.80 6.40
C VAL A 145 -13.92 10.17 7.67
N SER A 146 -12.78 9.52 7.95
CA SER A 146 -11.97 9.83 9.14
C SER A 146 -11.39 11.25 9.07
N THR A 147 -10.93 11.68 7.91
CA THR A 147 -10.34 13.02 7.70
C THR A 147 -11.41 14.11 7.83
N ILE A 148 -12.61 13.91 7.29
CA ILE A 148 -13.73 14.87 7.45
C ILE A 148 -14.19 14.93 8.91
N SER A 149 -14.24 13.78 9.59
CA SER A 149 -14.67 13.68 10.98
C SER A 149 -13.62 14.17 11.99
N TYR A 150 -12.37 14.34 11.54
CA TYR A 150 -11.25 14.73 12.38
C TYR A 150 -11.55 16.00 13.21
N VAL A 151 -11.98 17.08 12.55
CA VAL A 151 -12.22 18.38 13.23
C VAL A 151 -13.29 18.24 14.31
N LEU A 152 -14.36 17.49 14.03
CA LEU A 152 -15.47 17.28 14.96
C LEU A 152 -15.05 16.50 16.20
N ILE A 153 -14.27 15.42 16.01
CA ILE A 153 -13.80 14.58 17.12
C ILE A 153 -12.72 15.33 17.90
N TYR A 154 -11.78 15.96 17.22
CA TYR A 154 -10.68 16.68 17.84
C TYR A 154 -11.17 17.84 18.71
N SER A 155 -12.12 18.65 18.23
CA SER A 155 -12.66 19.80 18.96
C SER A 155 -13.38 19.42 20.26
N ARG A 156 -13.95 18.20 20.34
CA ARG A 156 -14.70 17.74 21.51
C ARG A 156 -13.91 16.85 22.47
N PHE A 157 -13.02 16.03 21.93
CA PHE A 157 -12.36 14.95 22.68
C PHE A 157 -10.83 14.98 22.58
N GLY A 158 -10.25 15.94 21.83
CA GLY A 158 -8.81 16.07 21.64
C GLY A 158 -8.17 14.86 20.96
N LEU A 159 -6.85 14.74 21.12
CA LEU A 159 -6.05 13.63 20.56
C LEU A 159 -6.48 12.26 21.11
N SER A 160 -6.84 12.19 22.40
CA SER A 160 -7.30 10.94 23.02
C SER A 160 -8.57 10.40 22.34
N GLY A 161 -9.50 11.28 21.94
CA GLY A 161 -10.71 10.90 21.24
C GLY A 161 -10.43 10.32 19.86
N LEU A 162 -9.49 10.91 19.12
CA LEU A 162 -9.08 10.40 17.80
C LEU A 162 -8.44 9.00 17.90
N LEU A 163 -7.58 8.82 18.89
CA LEU A 163 -6.93 7.53 19.13
C LEU A 163 -7.94 6.46 19.54
N LEU A 164 -8.85 6.79 20.47
CA LEU A 164 -9.90 5.86 20.90
C LEU A 164 -10.84 5.49 19.76
N ALA A 165 -11.27 6.45 18.93
CA ALA A 165 -12.09 6.18 17.74
C ALA A 165 -11.36 5.22 16.78
N THR A 166 -10.05 5.40 16.57
CA THR A 166 -9.26 4.50 15.74
C THR A 166 -9.15 3.09 16.35
N VAL A 167 -9.01 2.97 17.67
CA VAL A 167 -9.02 1.65 18.34
C VAL A 167 -10.36 0.93 18.12
N ILE A 168 -11.48 1.64 18.29
CA ILE A 168 -12.82 1.07 18.10
C ILE A 168 -12.99 0.59 16.65
N THR A 169 -12.66 1.42 15.67
CA THR A 169 -12.79 1.04 14.25
C THR A 169 -11.88 -0.10 13.87
N SER A 170 -10.64 -0.15 14.39
CA SER A 170 -9.73 -1.28 14.20
C SER A 170 -10.28 -2.58 14.82
N ALA A 171 -10.90 -2.51 15.99
CA ALA A 171 -11.56 -3.67 16.61
C ALA A 171 -12.76 -4.16 15.78
N LEU A 172 -13.54 -3.24 15.18
CA LEU A 172 -14.60 -3.60 14.23
C LEU A 172 -14.03 -4.25 12.96
N GLY A 173 -12.88 -3.77 12.47
CA GLY A 173 -12.13 -4.41 11.39
C GLY A 173 -11.70 -5.84 11.74
N THR A 174 -11.25 -6.05 12.98
CA THR A 174 -10.92 -7.39 13.46
C THR A 174 -12.17 -8.27 13.50
N ALA A 175 -13.29 -7.79 14.03
CA ALA A 175 -14.56 -8.53 14.02
C ALA A 175 -14.98 -8.89 12.59
N ALA A 176 -14.88 -7.96 11.65
CA ALA A 176 -15.15 -8.21 10.23
C ALA A 176 -14.22 -9.29 9.65
N SER A 177 -12.94 -9.31 10.03
CA SER A 177 -11.99 -10.28 9.50
C SER A 177 -12.32 -11.74 9.87
N PHE A 178 -12.95 -11.98 11.00
CA PHE A 178 -13.43 -13.33 11.39
C PHE A 178 -14.51 -13.87 10.45
N THR A 179 -15.29 -13.00 9.80
CA THR A 179 -16.35 -13.39 8.86
C THR A 179 -15.86 -13.62 7.43
N ILE A 180 -14.56 -13.40 7.14
CA ILE A 180 -13.96 -13.72 5.84
C ILE A 180 -14.13 -15.22 5.57
N PRO A 181 -14.64 -15.63 4.39
CA PRO A 181 -14.71 -17.04 4.03
C PRO A 181 -13.34 -17.71 4.02
N LYS A 182 -13.30 -18.99 4.37
CA LYS A 182 -12.08 -19.76 4.24
C LYS A 182 -11.79 -20.00 2.76
N GLU A 183 -10.52 -19.90 2.39
CA GLU A 183 -10.07 -20.24 1.04
C GLU A 183 -10.39 -21.69 0.68
N PRO A 184 -10.70 -22.01 -0.60
CA PRO A 184 -10.93 -23.38 -1.05
C PRO A 184 -9.65 -24.21 -0.85
N ALA A 185 -9.81 -25.47 -0.46
CA ALA A 185 -8.69 -26.39 -0.39
C ALA A 185 -8.08 -26.56 -1.79
N LEU A 186 -6.77 -26.38 -1.91
CA LEU A 186 -6.06 -26.68 -3.16
C LEU A 186 -6.28 -28.15 -3.53
N PRO A 187 -6.66 -28.46 -4.78
CA PRO A 187 -6.90 -29.84 -5.19
C PRO A 187 -5.64 -30.69 -4.99
N PRO A 188 -5.77 -31.95 -4.47
CA PRO A 188 -4.64 -32.82 -4.13
C PRO A 188 -3.67 -33.09 -5.28
N LYS A 189 -4.12 -32.95 -6.53
CA LYS A 189 -3.29 -33.15 -7.74
C LYS A 189 -2.24 -32.04 -7.94
N GLN A 190 -2.48 -30.83 -7.47
CA GLN A 190 -1.51 -29.73 -7.59
C GLN A 190 -0.38 -29.84 -6.56
N ILE A 191 -0.62 -30.54 -5.43
CA ILE A 191 0.41 -30.77 -4.41
C ILE A 191 1.39 -31.87 -4.86
N ARG A 192 0.95 -32.85 -5.67
CA ARG A 192 1.78 -34.01 -6.07
C ARG A 192 2.60 -33.85 -7.35
N SER A 193 2.26 -32.92 -8.23
CA SER A 193 2.98 -32.76 -9.51
C SER A 193 4.30 -31.97 -9.40
N HIS A 194 4.64 -31.42 -8.23
CA HIS A 194 5.82 -30.58 -8.04
C HIS A 194 6.77 -31.06 -6.92
N LEU A 195 6.91 -32.37 -6.75
CA LEU A 195 8.08 -32.98 -6.10
C LEU A 195 9.34 -32.94 -7.00
N SER A 196 9.28 -32.31 -8.17
CA SER A 196 10.48 -31.90 -8.88
C SER A 196 11.17 -30.82 -8.03
N ARG A 197 12.42 -31.07 -7.70
CA ARG A 197 13.31 -30.15 -6.96
C ARG A 197 13.02 -28.72 -7.40
N PRO A 198 12.85 -27.76 -6.48
CA PRO A 198 12.71 -26.36 -6.86
C PRO A 198 13.99 -25.94 -7.60
N GLN A 199 13.94 -25.95 -8.92
CA GLN A 199 14.94 -25.30 -9.75
C GLN A 199 14.64 -23.80 -9.67
N GLY A 200 15.07 -23.19 -8.58
CA GLY A 200 14.91 -21.76 -8.38
C GLY A 200 14.70 -21.46 -6.91
N GLY A 201 15.79 -21.33 -6.16
CA GLY A 201 15.76 -20.82 -4.79
C GLY A 201 15.38 -19.32 -4.79
N PHE A 202 15.27 -18.74 -3.59
CA PHE A 202 15.11 -17.32 -3.28
C PHE A 202 15.75 -16.36 -4.33
N PHE A 203 16.95 -16.70 -4.82
CA PHE A 203 17.64 -15.94 -5.85
C PHE A 203 16.97 -15.96 -7.24
N SER A 204 16.23 -16.98 -7.62
CA SER A 204 15.57 -17.01 -8.94
C SER A 204 14.37 -16.08 -9.04
N ILE A 205 13.76 -15.75 -7.90
CA ILE A 205 12.65 -14.80 -7.80
C ILE A 205 13.22 -13.38 -7.86
N LEU A 206 14.30 -13.12 -7.13
CA LEU A 206 15.06 -11.86 -7.23
C LEU A 206 15.73 -11.66 -8.60
N LEU A 207 15.96 -12.72 -9.37
CA LEU A 207 16.46 -12.65 -10.74
C LEU A 207 15.44 -12.10 -11.76
N GLN A 208 14.15 -12.00 -11.40
CA GLN A 208 13.18 -11.22 -12.18
C GLN A 208 13.34 -9.71 -11.91
N LYS A 209 14.54 -9.22 -12.14
CA LYS A 209 14.98 -7.82 -11.87
C LYS A 209 14.02 -6.79 -12.47
N GLU A 210 13.44 -7.11 -13.60
CA GLU A 210 12.57 -6.22 -14.36
C GLU A 210 11.23 -6.00 -13.65
N VAL A 211 10.61 -7.07 -13.15
CA VAL A 211 9.36 -6.99 -12.37
C VAL A 211 9.61 -6.26 -11.07
N LEU A 212 10.71 -6.60 -10.37
CA LEU A 212 11.10 -5.95 -9.14
C LEU A 212 11.36 -4.44 -9.33
N LEU A 213 12.00 -4.06 -10.43
CA LEU A 213 12.27 -2.66 -10.76
C LEU A 213 10.97 -1.87 -11.01
N ILE A 214 9.99 -2.47 -11.73
CA ILE A 214 8.68 -1.85 -11.98
C ILE A 214 7.91 -1.69 -10.67
N LEU A 215 7.86 -2.73 -9.83
CA LEU A 215 7.25 -2.68 -8.51
C LEU A 215 7.84 -1.57 -7.65
N SER A 216 9.17 -1.53 -7.59
CA SER A 216 9.89 -0.52 -6.79
C SER A 216 9.64 0.90 -7.31
N ALA A 217 9.57 1.11 -8.63
CA ALA A 217 9.27 2.41 -9.20
C ALA A 217 7.86 2.89 -8.82
N ILE A 218 6.83 2.02 -8.88
CA ILE A 218 5.46 2.35 -8.47
C ILE A 218 5.42 2.68 -6.98
N SER A 219 6.05 1.85 -6.14
CA SER A 219 6.09 2.05 -4.69
C SER A 219 6.80 3.35 -4.31
N ILE A 220 7.95 3.65 -4.90
CA ILE A 220 8.65 4.93 -4.70
C ILE A 220 7.78 6.10 -5.19
N GLY A 221 7.01 5.95 -6.27
CA GLY A 221 6.05 6.96 -6.71
C GLY A 221 5.01 7.27 -5.64
N GLN A 222 4.49 6.26 -4.93
CA GLN A 222 3.58 6.44 -3.80
C GLN A 222 4.27 7.13 -2.61
N VAL A 223 5.52 6.78 -2.34
CA VAL A 223 6.35 7.43 -1.31
C VAL A 223 6.54 8.92 -1.63
N LEU A 224 6.80 9.27 -2.90
CA LEU A 224 6.93 10.68 -3.33
C LEU A 224 5.66 11.47 -3.05
N ILE A 225 4.48 10.91 -3.34
CA ILE A 225 3.20 11.55 -3.02
C ILE A 225 3.09 11.83 -1.52
N ASN A 226 3.38 10.82 -0.70
CA ASN A 226 3.17 10.92 0.74
C ASN A 226 4.10 11.93 1.44
N PHE A 227 5.34 12.09 0.95
CA PHE A 227 6.34 12.91 1.62
C PHE A 227 6.66 14.24 0.93
N PHE A 228 6.52 14.32 -0.39
CA PHE A 228 6.99 15.48 -1.16
C PHE A 228 5.87 16.34 -1.74
N TYR A 229 4.59 15.93 -1.66
CA TYR A 229 3.47 16.74 -2.14
C TYR A 229 3.33 18.06 -1.39
N ALA A 230 3.37 18.00 -0.06
CA ALA A 230 3.26 19.19 0.78
C ALA A 230 4.38 20.19 0.44
N ASP A 231 5.63 19.72 0.38
CA ASP A 231 6.80 20.55 0.07
C ASP A 231 6.66 21.22 -1.31
N LYS A 232 6.23 20.47 -2.32
CA LYS A 232 6.03 21.01 -3.67
C LYS A 232 4.93 22.06 -3.72
N LEU A 233 3.78 21.82 -3.05
CA LEU A 233 2.66 22.75 -3.00
C LEU A 233 3.07 24.07 -2.32
N LEU A 234 3.74 23.96 -1.17
CA LEU A 234 4.23 25.12 -0.43
C LEU A 234 5.27 25.91 -1.23
N ALA A 235 6.18 25.21 -1.93
CA ALA A 235 7.18 25.82 -2.81
C ALA A 235 6.55 26.56 -4.00
N CYS A 236 5.36 26.14 -4.46
CA CYS A 236 4.59 26.83 -5.50
C CYS A 236 3.72 27.98 -4.96
N GLY A 237 3.74 28.24 -3.63
CA GLY A 237 2.98 29.34 -3.00
C GLY A 237 1.55 28.96 -2.58
N VAL A 238 1.23 27.66 -2.53
CA VAL A 238 -0.05 27.21 -1.96
C VAL A 238 0.01 27.34 -0.43
N GLN A 239 -1.02 27.91 0.19
CA GLN A 239 -1.10 28.05 1.64
C GLN A 239 -1.33 26.70 2.32
N GLU A 240 -0.80 26.51 3.53
CA GLU A 240 -0.91 25.27 4.30
C GLU A 240 -2.36 24.82 4.52
N GLU A 241 -3.30 25.76 4.61
CA GLU A 241 -4.74 25.50 4.81
C GLU A 241 -5.36 24.68 3.66
N TRP A 242 -4.78 24.75 2.44
CA TRP A 242 -5.27 24.03 1.27
C TRP A 242 -4.70 22.60 1.15
N LEU A 243 -3.70 22.22 1.92
CA LEU A 243 -3.10 20.88 1.84
C LEU A 243 -4.14 19.79 2.13
N SER A 244 -4.92 19.94 3.22
CA SER A 244 -5.97 18.98 3.59
C SER A 244 -7.08 18.84 2.53
N PRO A 245 -7.67 19.96 2.03
CA PRO A 245 -8.63 19.90 0.91
C PRO A 245 -8.07 19.23 -0.35
N ILE A 246 -6.80 19.44 -0.68
CA ILE A 246 -6.15 18.81 -1.85
C ILE A 246 -6.02 17.31 -1.64
N ILE A 247 -5.61 16.88 -0.45
CA ILE A 247 -5.54 15.45 -0.09
C ILE A 247 -6.92 14.79 -0.21
N LEU A 248 -7.97 15.42 0.30
CA LEU A 248 -9.34 14.95 0.13
C LEU A 248 -9.75 14.89 -1.35
N GLY A 249 -9.35 15.87 -2.13
CA GLY A 249 -9.63 15.94 -3.58
C GLY A 249 -9.01 14.78 -4.34
N TYR A 250 -7.71 14.49 -4.16
CA TYR A 250 -7.07 13.40 -4.88
C TYR A 250 -7.60 12.03 -4.42
N SER A 251 -7.86 11.84 -3.13
CA SER A 251 -8.44 10.61 -2.63
C SER A 251 -9.85 10.36 -3.19
N ALA A 252 -10.64 11.43 -3.41
CA ALA A 252 -11.93 11.31 -4.08
C ALA A 252 -11.80 10.91 -5.57
N ILE A 253 -10.79 11.43 -6.26
CA ILE A 253 -10.51 11.08 -7.66
C ILE A 253 -10.00 9.63 -7.77
N GLU A 254 -9.21 9.17 -6.82
CA GLU A 254 -8.72 7.79 -6.76
C GLU A 254 -9.86 6.75 -6.77
N LEU A 255 -11.04 7.09 -6.22
CA LEU A 255 -12.23 6.23 -6.27
C LEU A 255 -12.67 5.86 -7.70
N LEU A 256 -12.24 6.61 -8.70
CA LEU A 256 -12.52 6.28 -10.10
C LEU A 256 -11.75 5.03 -10.59
N ALA A 257 -10.71 4.58 -9.88
CA ALA A 257 -9.91 3.41 -10.24
C ALA A 257 -10.79 2.16 -10.45
N GLU A 258 -11.76 1.91 -9.55
CA GLU A 258 -12.69 0.78 -9.70
C GLU A 258 -13.49 0.84 -11.00
N GLN A 259 -13.96 2.03 -11.40
CA GLN A 259 -14.77 2.20 -12.61
C GLN A 259 -13.93 1.98 -13.87
N ILE A 260 -12.68 2.41 -13.87
CA ILE A 260 -11.74 2.24 -14.98
C ILE A 260 -11.37 0.75 -15.10
N LEU A 261 -10.92 0.13 -14.00
CA LEU A 261 -10.46 -1.25 -13.99
C LEU A 261 -11.57 -2.27 -14.27
N LYS A 262 -12.83 -1.97 -13.92
CA LYS A 262 -14.00 -2.82 -14.31
C LYS A 262 -14.21 -2.94 -15.81
N ARG A 263 -13.76 -1.95 -16.58
CA ARG A 263 -13.92 -1.94 -18.05
C ARG A 263 -12.73 -2.55 -18.78
N LEU A 264 -11.66 -2.87 -18.04
CA LEU A 264 -10.41 -3.35 -18.60
C LEU A 264 -10.43 -4.88 -18.69
N GLU A 265 -10.29 -5.40 -19.91
CA GLU A 265 -10.13 -6.82 -20.16
C GLU A 265 -8.65 -7.23 -20.13
N ARG A 266 -8.38 -8.49 -19.81
CA ARG A 266 -6.99 -9.03 -19.78
C ARG A 266 -6.25 -8.84 -21.10
N SER A 267 -6.94 -8.96 -22.23
CA SER A 267 -6.38 -8.73 -23.57
C SER A 267 -5.79 -7.32 -23.72
N GLN A 268 -6.29 -6.36 -22.95
CA GLN A 268 -5.89 -4.95 -23.00
C GLN A 268 -4.73 -4.62 -22.06
N TYR A 269 -4.31 -5.53 -21.14
CA TYR A 269 -3.24 -5.23 -20.17
C TYR A 269 -1.92 -4.89 -20.86
N SER A 270 -1.60 -5.53 -21.97
CA SER A 270 -0.39 -5.27 -22.76
C SER A 270 -0.33 -3.85 -23.36
N PHE A 271 -1.46 -3.17 -23.44
CA PHE A 271 -1.56 -1.77 -23.84
C PHE A 271 -1.78 -0.83 -22.66
N ALA A 272 -2.72 -1.17 -21.77
CA ALA A 272 -3.15 -0.30 -20.68
C ALA A 272 -2.05 -0.10 -19.62
N PHE A 273 -1.33 -1.17 -19.24
CA PHE A 273 -0.28 -1.09 -18.24
C PHE A 273 0.88 -0.16 -18.66
N PRO A 274 1.50 -0.33 -19.86
CA PRO A 274 2.51 0.60 -20.35
C PRO A 274 2.01 2.05 -20.44
N LEU A 275 0.76 2.24 -20.88
CA LEU A 275 0.16 3.56 -20.97
C LEU A 275 0.04 4.23 -19.60
N PHE A 276 -0.53 3.54 -18.61
CA PHE A 276 -0.70 4.10 -17.26
C PHE A 276 0.66 4.40 -16.61
N LEU A 277 1.61 3.49 -16.69
CA LEU A 277 2.95 3.69 -16.14
C LEU A 277 3.69 4.84 -16.85
N GLY A 278 3.54 4.96 -18.17
CA GLY A 278 4.09 6.08 -18.94
C GLY A 278 3.46 7.42 -18.58
N LEU A 279 2.13 7.45 -18.37
CA LEU A 279 1.42 8.64 -17.90
C LEU A 279 1.86 9.05 -16.48
N CYS A 280 2.06 8.08 -15.57
CA CYS A 280 2.66 8.36 -14.25
C CYS A 280 4.03 9.03 -14.39
N GLY A 281 4.89 8.45 -15.23
CA GLY A 281 6.22 9.02 -15.49
C GLY A 281 6.15 10.43 -16.04
N ALA A 282 5.30 10.66 -17.04
CA ALA A 282 5.11 11.99 -17.62
C ALA A 282 4.54 13.00 -16.61
N ALA A 283 3.57 12.59 -15.78
CA ALA A 283 3.01 13.45 -14.74
C ALA A 283 4.04 13.83 -13.68
N LEU A 284 4.89 12.88 -13.24
CA LEU A 284 5.99 13.14 -12.30
C LEU A 284 7.06 14.09 -12.91
N LEU A 285 7.43 13.87 -14.17
CA LEU A 285 8.36 14.76 -14.87
C LEU A 285 7.82 16.19 -14.96
N LEU A 286 6.56 16.34 -15.36
CA LEU A 286 5.91 17.64 -15.41
C LEU A 286 5.82 18.28 -14.02
N LEU A 287 5.46 17.50 -12.99
CA LEU A 287 5.38 17.99 -11.60
C LEU A 287 6.75 18.46 -11.08
N GLY A 288 7.85 17.84 -11.53
CA GLY A 288 9.21 18.29 -11.23
C GLY A 288 9.52 19.68 -11.80
N ILE A 289 9.03 19.99 -13.00
CA ILE A 289 9.40 21.21 -13.76
C ILE A 289 8.42 22.36 -13.49
N VAL A 290 7.12 22.06 -13.46
CA VAL A 290 6.05 23.06 -13.43
C VAL A 290 5.95 23.70 -12.05
N THR A 291 5.72 25.03 -12.04
CA THR A 291 5.48 25.84 -10.84
C THR A 291 4.10 26.52 -10.85
N GLU A 292 3.40 26.49 -11.99
CA GLU A 292 2.06 27.07 -12.15
C GLU A 292 1.05 26.30 -11.30
N ILE A 293 0.44 26.97 -10.30
CA ILE A 293 -0.46 26.34 -9.32
C ILE A 293 -1.58 25.51 -9.96
N PRO A 294 -2.33 26.00 -10.98
CA PRO A 294 -3.43 25.18 -11.56
C PRO A 294 -2.95 23.86 -12.17
N LEU A 295 -1.77 23.86 -12.82
CA LEU A 295 -1.23 22.68 -13.45
C LEU A 295 -0.63 21.72 -12.41
N VAL A 296 0.05 22.25 -11.39
CA VAL A 296 0.53 21.46 -10.24
C VAL A 296 -0.64 20.77 -9.55
N LEU A 297 -1.74 21.48 -9.28
CA LEU A 297 -2.94 20.90 -8.67
C LEU A 297 -3.56 19.81 -9.56
N LEU A 298 -3.69 20.05 -10.86
CA LEU A 298 -4.22 19.04 -11.78
C LEU A 298 -3.38 17.74 -11.75
N LEU A 299 -2.05 17.88 -11.82
CA LEU A 299 -1.13 16.74 -11.76
C LEU A 299 -1.22 16.00 -10.42
N MET A 300 -1.22 16.74 -9.31
CA MET A 300 -1.31 16.15 -7.97
C MET A 300 -2.64 15.47 -7.70
N LEU A 301 -3.75 16.02 -8.19
CA LEU A 301 -5.07 15.41 -8.03
C LEU A 301 -5.22 14.13 -8.84
N THR A 302 -4.54 14.00 -9.97
CA THR A 302 -4.68 12.85 -10.87
C THR A 302 -3.64 11.76 -10.65
N LEU A 303 -2.46 12.10 -10.14
CA LEU A 303 -1.32 11.18 -10.02
C LEU A 303 -1.59 9.96 -9.11
N PRO A 304 -2.26 10.07 -7.94
CA PRO A 304 -2.60 8.90 -7.12
C PRO A 304 -3.45 7.89 -7.88
N LEU A 305 -4.49 8.34 -8.60
CA LEU A 305 -5.28 7.48 -9.48
C LEU A 305 -4.39 6.80 -10.54
N LEU A 306 -3.52 7.56 -11.21
CA LEU A 306 -2.62 7.02 -12.23
C LEU A 306 -1.64 5.98 -11.68
N LEU A 307 -1.23 6.07 -10.40
CA LEU A 307 -0.37 5.08 -9.73
C LEU A 307 -1.14 3.83 -9.30
N ASP A 308 -2.40 3.99 -8.85
CA ASP A 308 -3.21 2.84 -8.41
C ASP A 308 -3.57 1.90 -9.57
N LEU A 309 -3.82 2.44 -10.76
CA LEU A 309 -4.18 1.65 -11.93
C LEU A 309 -3.11 0.60 -12.31
N PRO A 310 -1.83 0.94 -12.57
CA PRO A 310 -0.80 -0.05 -12.86
C PRO A 310 -0.45 -0.92 -11.65
N SER A 311 -0.59 -0.42 -10.43
CA SER A 311 -0.38 -1.19 -9.20
C SER A 311 -1.34 -2.38 -9.12
N CYS A 312 -2.63 -2.16 -9.36
CA CYS A 312 -3.65 -3.22 -9.38
C CYS A 312 -3.38 -4.26 -10.46
N ILE A 313 -3.04 -3.83 -11.69
CA ILE A 313 -2.71 -4.73 -12.80
C ILE A 313 -1.47 -5.56 -12.46
N LEU A 314 -0.45 -4.92 -11.89
CA LEU A 314 0.80 -5.61 -11.52
C LEU A 314 0.58 -6.65 -10.41
N GLY A 315 -0.32 -6.39 -9.47
CA GLY A 315 -0.73 -7.37 -8.46
C GLY A 315 -1.32 -8.65 -9.07
N GLU A 316 -2.10 -8.54 -10.15
CA GLU A 316 -2.59 -9.71 -10.90
C GLU A 316 -1.44 -10.42 -11.64
N ILE A 317 -0.55 -9.66 -12.31
CA ILE A 317 0.61 -10.20 -13.02
C ILE A 317 1.54 -10.96 -12.07
N GLN A 318 1.79 -10.44 -10.87
CA GLN A 318 2.59 -11.12 -9.84
C GLN A 318 1.99 -12.50 -9.48
N ASN A 319 0.68 -12.57 -9.29
CA ASN A 319 0.00 -13.82 -8.98
C ASN A 319 0.04 -14.81 -10.16
N GLN A 320 -0.13 -14.34 -11.41
CA GLN A 320 0.04 -15.16 -12.62
C GLN A 320 1.46 -15.69 -12.76
N MET A 321 2.47 -14.90 -12.42
CA MET A 321 3.87 -15.32 -12.42
C MET A 321 4.11 -16.49 -11.45
N VAL A 322 3.50 -16.48 -10.27
CA VAL A 322 3.58 -17.60 -9.32
C VAL A 322 2.98 -18.88 -9.93
N ASP A 323 1.87 -18.76 -10.68
CA ASP A 323 1.25 -19.89 -11.38
C ASP A 323 2.16 -20.45 -12.48
N GLN A 324 2.79 -19.57 -13.27
CA GLN A 324 3.75 -19.96 -14.32
C GLN A 324 4.99 -20.66 -13.77
N LEU A 325 5.43 -20.27 -12.56
CA LEU A 325 6.53 -20.93 -11.86
C LEU A 325 6.14 -22.29 -11.26
N GLY A 326 4.86 -22.67 -11.31
CA GLY A 326 4.35 -23.90 -10.73
C GLY A 326 4.47 -23.98 -9.20
N GLN A 327 4.55 -22.85 -8.51
CA GLN A 327 4.79 -22.76 -7.07
C GLN A 327 3.59 -22.23 -6.28
N GLN A 328 2.37 -22.64 -6.68
CA GLN A 328 1.13 -22.15 -6.06
C GLN A 328 1.09 -22.39 -4.53
N SER A 329 1.69 -23.49 -4.04
CA SER A 329 1.76 -23.81 -2.61
C SER A 329 2.65 -22.86 -1.79
N LYS A 330 3.48 -22.06 -2.45
CA LYS A 330 4.39 -21.07 -1.85
C LYS A 330 4.08 -19.65 -2.31
N ARG A 331 2.84 -19.40 -2.74
CA ARG A 331 2.42 -18.12 -3.29
C ARG A 331 2.71 -16.95 -2.37
N ALA A 332 2.31 -17.04 -1.11
CA ALA A 332 2.53 -15.98 -0.15
C ALA A 332 4.02 -15.77 0.16
N GLU A 333 4.81 -16.84 0.30
CA GLU A 333 6.27 -16.73 0.44
C GLU A 333 6.92 -15.98 -0.74
N ILE A 334 6.51 -16.29 -1.97
CA ILE A 334 7.05 -15.66 -3.18
C ILE A 334 6.69 -14.18 -3.27
N LEU A 335 5.43 -13.84 -3.01
CA LEU A 335 4.98 -12.44 -3.00
C LEU A 335 5.70 -11.64 -1.90
N SER A 336 5.90 -12.23 -0.73
CA SER A 336 6.67 -11.60 0.36
C SER A 336 8.14 -11.36 -0.01
N VAL A 337 8.77 -12.28 -0.76
CA VAL A 337 10.15 -12.06 -1.27
C VAL A 337 10.21 -10.86 -2.22
N LEU A 338 9.22 -10.72 -3.10
CA LEU A 338 9.14 -9.56 -4.00
C LEU A 338 8.94 -8.26 -3.22
N ASN A 339 8.02 -8.26 -2.26
CA ASN A 339 7.76 -7.08 -1.42
C ASN A 339 8.96 -6.70 -0.55
N MET A 340 9.70 -7.68 -0.01
CA MET A 340 10.96 -7.42 0.69
C MET A 340 11.98 -6.74 -0.24
N GLY A 341 12.08 -7.16 -1.50
CA GLY A 341 12.92 -6.52 -2.50
C GLY A 341 12.50 -5.06 -2.75
N VAL A 342 11.18 -4.80 -2.89
CA VAL A 342 10.63 -3.45 -3.04
C VAL A 342 10.98 -2.57 -1.85
N ASN A 343 10.76 -3.06 -0.63
CA ASN A 343 11.09 -2.32 0.60
C ASN A 343 12.59 -1.95 0.67
N LEU A 344 13.47 -2.83 0.21
CA LEU A 344 14.91 -2.52 0.16
C LEU A 344 15.21 -1.37 -0.81
N PHE A 345 14.56 -1.34 -1.97
CA PHE A 345 14.70 -0.23 -2.92
C PHE A 345 14.13 1.07 -2.37
N GLU A 346 12.97 1.03 -1.69
CA GLU A 346 12.39 2.21 -1.03
C GLU A 346 13.32 2.78 0.04
N ILE A 347 13.82 1.92 0.93
CA ILE A 347 14.77 2.33 1.98
C ILE A 347 16.00 2.97 1.34
N THR A 348 16.56 2.33 0.30
CA THR A 348 17.73 2.86 -0.43
C THR A 348 17.44 4.22 -1.07
N PHE A 349 16.23 4.36 -1.66
CA PHE A 349 15.79 5.63 -2.24
C PHE A 349 15.63 6.73 -1.18
N LEU A 350 15.00 6.42 -0.04
CA LEU A 350 14.81 7.37 1.05
C LEU A 350 16.15 7.83 1.65
N PHE A 351 17.10 6.92 1.85
CA PHE A 351 18.46 7.28 2.26
C PHE A 351 19.16 8.15 1.21
N GLY A 352 19.08 7.76 -0.06
CA GLY A 352 19.62 8.53 -1.18
C GLY A 352 19.00 9.92 -1.27
N SER A 353 17.70 10.04 -1.14
CA SER A 353 16.99 11.32 -1.14
C SER A 353 17.33 12.20 0.07
N SER A 354 17.59 11.61 1.22
CA SER A 354 18.08 12.32 2.42
C SER A 354 19.47 12.94 2.20
N LEU A 355 20.36 12.23 1.52
CA LEU A 355 21.67 12.76 1.12
C LEU A 355 21.56 13.81 0.00
N LEU A 356 20.57 13.67 -0.89
CA LEU A 356 20.27 14.57 -2.00
C LEU A 356 19.30 15.71 -1.61
N SER A 357 18.90 15.81 -0.36
CA SER A 357 17.96 16.86 0.12
C SER A 357 18.45 18.29 -0.13
N SER A 358 19.75 18.46 -0.33
CA SER A 358 20.34 19.71 -0.82
C SER A 358 19.96 20.05 -2.28
N ILE A 359 19.48 19.09 -3.07
CA ILE A 359 19.11 19.24 -4.49
C ILE A 359 17.59 19.54 -4.64
N GLY A 360 16.80 19.32 -3.59
CA GLY A 360 15.36 19.59 -3.54
C GLY A 360 14.47 18.47 -4.09
N SER A 361 13.16 18.58 -3.82
CA SER A 361 12.12 17.61 -4.26
C SER A 361 12.04 17.45 -5.79
N THR A 362 12.39 18.48 -6.54
CA THR A 362 12.42 18.48 -8.02
C THR A 362 13.25 17.32 -8.58
N ALA A 363 14.46 17.08 -8.06
CA ALA A 363 15.34 16.00 -8.54
C ALA A 363 14.72 14.62 -8.30
N CYS A 364 13.99 14.42 -7.20
CA CYS A 364 13.28 13.19 -6.89
C CYS A 364 12.14 12.95 -7.89
N PHE A 365 11.32 13.96 -8.17
CA PHE A 365 10.25 13.85 -9.17
C PHE A 365 10.79 13.56 -10.57
N LEU A 366 11.86 14.23 -11.00
CA LEU A 366 12.45 14.04 -12.31
C LEU A 366 13.09 12.65 -12.45
N SER A 367 13.84 12.17 -11.46
CA SER A 367 14.52 10.86 -11.52
C SER A 367 13.51 9.70 -11.58
N ILE A 368 12.50 9.71 -10.71
CA ILE A 368 11.47 8.67 -10.70
C ILE A 368 10.54 8.80 -11.90
N GLY A 369 10.19 10.02 -12.30
CA GLY A 369 9.39 10.26 -13.51
C GLY A 369 10.07 9.71 -14.76
N LEU A 370 11.39 9.95 -14.93
CA LEU A 370 12.16 9.39 -16.05
C LEU A 370 12.22 7.86 -16.00
N LEU A 371 12.47 7.29 -14.82
CA LEU A 371 12.47 5.84 -14.62
C LEU A 371 11.12 5.22 -14.99
N MET A 372 10.00 5.77 -14.50
CA MET A 372 8.66 5.26 -14.80
C MET A 372 8.30 5.41 -16.28
N ALA A 373 8.65 6.52 -16.92
CA ALA A 373 8.42 6.71 -18.36
C ALA A 373 9.21 5.68 -19.19
N ALA A 374 10.47 5.43 -18.84
CA ALA A 374 11.32 4.42 -19.49
C ALA A 374 10.77 3.01 -19.26
N LEU A 375 10.36 2.68 -18.04
CA LEU A 375 9.74 1.39 -17.70
C LEU A 375 8.37 1.24 -18.38
N GLY A 376 7.58 2.29 -18.52
CA GLY A 376 6.34 2.29 -19.28
C GLY A 376 6.59 1.86 -20.72
N TRP A 377 7.59 2.43 -21.37
CA TRP A 377 7.96 2.06 -22.74
C TRP A 377 8.50 0.62 -22.84
N LEU A 378 9.33 0.19 -21.88
CA LEU A 378 9.94 -1.15 -21.87
C LEU A 378 8.99 -2.24 -21.38
N SER A 379 7.99 -1.92 -20.54
CA SER A 379 7.14 -2.90 -19.85
C SER A 379 6.38 -3.82 -20.78
N ARG A 380 6.01 -3.34 -21.99
CA ARG A 380 5.38 -4.19 -23.02
C ARG A 380 6.27 -5.35 -23.43
N ARG A 381 7.59 -5.11 -23.56
CA ARG A 381 8.57 -6.15 -23.90
C ARG A 381 8.89 -7.05 -22.71
N ILE A 382 8.89 -6.47 -21.51
CA ILE A 382 9.27 -7.16 -20.28
C ILE A 382 8.18 -8.12 -19.81
N LEU A 383 6.94 -7.63 -19.73
CA LEU A 383 5.83 -8.36 -19.11
C LEU A 383 4.96 -9.15 -20.11
N PHE A 384 4.90 -8.71 -21.38
CA PHE A 384 3.94 -9.22 -22.34
C PHE A 384 4.55 -9.81 -23.62
N ALA A 385 5.88 -9.83 -23.78
CA ALA A 385 6.55 -10.35 -25.00
C ALA A 385 6.62 -11.88 -25.05
N LYS A 386 6.15 -12.60 -24.04
CA LYS A 386 6.20 -14.07 -23.98
C LYS A 386 4.81 -14.72 -24.16
N GLY A 387 3.84 -13.97 -24.69
CA GLY A 387 2.49 -14.44 -25.00
C GLY A 387 2.28 -14.65 -26.49
#